data_b1e644b28a22c289e37135743fcc7b24
#
_entry.id   b1e644b28a22c289e37135743fcc7b24
#
_cell.length_a   1.000
_cell.length_b   1.000
_cell.length_c   1.000
_cell.angle_alpha   90.00
_cell.angle_beta   90.00
_cell.angle_gamma   90.00
#
_symmetry.space_group_name_H-M   'P 1'
#
loop_
_entity.id
_entity.type
_entity.pdbx_description
1 polymer ?
#
loop_
_entity_poly.entity_id
_entity_poly.type
_entity_poly.pdbx_seq_one_letter_code
_entity_poly.pdbx_strand_id
1 'polypeptide(L)'
;MRRRCCAPSRRLWRCPLPEPILIGIGANLPGPDGSAPLATCRAAAVALDGLAGLRLMALSRWWESAPIPPLPGAPWFVNGVARLEGQAEPEALLAALHGIEARFDRARPYPNAPRTLDLDLLAMGDLRREGAVILPHPRMHVRHFVLRPLLEVAPGWRHPVLGDAAALLAALPEQALRPL
;
A
#
# COMPACT_ATOMS: atom_id res chain seq x y z
N MET A 1 53.51 -8.39 -36.37
CA MET A 1 52.84 -7.63 -35.28
C MET A 1 51.36 -7.59 -35.54
N ARG A 2 50.56 -8.38 -34.86
CA ARG A 2 49.09 -8.42 -34.97
C ARG A 2 48.51 -7.66 -33.80
N ARG A 3 47.85 -6.51 -34.04
CA ARG A 3 47.15 -5.72 -33.04
C ARG A 3 45.84 -6.44 -32.67
N ARG A 4 45.67 -6.86 -31.42
CA ARG A 4 44.44 -7.38 -30.87
C ARG A 4 43.54 -6.20 -30.60
N CYS A 5 42.41 -6.10 -31.31
CA CYS A 5 41.30 -5.21 -30.99
C CYS A 5 40.60 -5.76 -29.77
N CYS A 6 40.71 -5.07 -28.63
CA CYS A 6 39.81 -5.27 -27.48
C CYS A 6 38.44 -4.72 -27.84
N ALA A 7 37.45 -5.61 -27.95
CA ALA A 7 36.05 -5.20 -28.04
C ALA A 7 35.59 -4.65 -26.67
N PRO A 8 34.89 -3.49 -26.65
CA PRO A 8 34.34 -2.97 -25.39
C PRO A 8 33.18 -3.85 -24.95
N SER A 9 33.28 -4.41 -23.74
CA SER A 9 32.19 -5.12 -23.09
C SER A 9 31.00 -4.18 -22.94
N ARG A 10 29.91 -4.43 -23.65
CA ARG A 10 28.62 -3.77 -23.47
C ARG A 10 28.09 -4.14 -22.07
N ARG A 11 28.40 -3.36 -21.08
CA ARG A 11 27.62 -3.37 -19.83
C ARG A 11 26.21 -2.88 -20.20
N LEU A 12 25.28 -3.83 -20.24
CA LEU A 12 23.85 -3.50 -20.26
C LEU A 12 23.55 -2.75 -18.97
N TRP A 13 23.44 -1.43 -19.07
CA TRP A 13 22.87 -0.60 -18.02
C TRP A 13 21.41 -1.05 -17.86
N ARG A 14 21.16 -1.96 -16.91
CA ARG A 14 19.80 -2.14 -16.42
C ARG A 14 19.44 -0.83 -15.76
N CYS A 15 18.58 -0.05 -16.40
CA CYS A 15 17.89 1.01 -15.70
C CYS A 15 17.22 0.35 -14.49
N PRO A 16 17.54 0.73 -13.25
CA PRO A 16 16.84 0.16 -12.11
C PRO A 16 15.35 0.41 -12.35
N LEU A 17 14.55 -0.66 -12.27
CA LEU A 17 13.10 -0.51 -12.32
C LEU A 17 12.70 0.47 -11.23
N PRO A 18 11.78 1.40 -11.50
CA PRO A 18 11.33 2.33 -10.48
C PRO A 18 10.87 1.53 -9.27
N GLU A 19 11.36 1.93 -8.11
CA GLU A 19 11.04 1.23 -6.86
C GLU A 19 9.53 1.35 -6.57
N PRO A 20 8.87 0.27 -6.14
CA PRO A 20 7.43 0.27 -5.96
C PRO A 20 7.01 1.20 -4.82
N ILE A 21 5.98 1.97 -5.04
CA ILE A 21 5.26 2.70 -4.01
C ILE A 21 4.03 1.88 -3.65
N LEU A 22 3.90 1.51 -2.38
CA LEU A 22 2.83 0.64 -1.90
C LEU A 22 1.85 1.43 -1.05
N ILE A 23 0.57 1.40 -1.45
CA ILE A 23 -0.52 2.12 -0.79
C ILE A 23 -1.53 1.11 -0.26
N GLY A 24 -1.81 1.15 1.03
CA GLY A 24 -2.93 0.44 1.64
C GLY A 24 -4.24 1.19 1.40
N ILE A 25 -5.30 0.47 1.09
CA ILE A 25 -6.65 1.00 0.88
C ILE A 25 -7.58 0.26 1.83
N GLY A 26 -8.36 0.98 2.64
CA GLY A 26 -9.28 0.38 3.59
C GLY A 26 -10.56 1.19 3.77
N ALA A 27 -11.68 0.51 4.01
CA ALA A 27 -12.98 1.12 4.33
C ALA A 27 -13.86 0.15 5.10
N ASN A 28 -14.72 0.64 6.01
CA ASN A 28 -15.72 -0.18 6.67
C ASN A 28 -17.05 0.55 6.93
N LEU A 29 -17.16 1.80 6.52
CA LEU A 29 -18.41 2.55 6.51
C LEU A 29 -18.87 2.83 5.08
N PRO A 30 -20.18 3.00 4.85
CA PRO A 30 -20.69 3.50 3.57
C PRO A 30 -20.07 4.84 3.20
N GLY A 31 -19.85 5.06 1.91
CA GLY A 31 -19.43 6.36 1.38
C GLY A 31 -20.47 7.47 1.58
N PRO A 32 -20.11 8.74 1.32
CA PRO A 32 -20.99 9.88 1.51
C PRO A 32 -22.27 9.80 0.64
N ASP A 33 -22.21 9.10 -0.47
CA ASP A 33 -23.33 8.82 -1.38
C ASP A 33 -24.13 7.56 -1.01
N GLY A 34 -23.79 6.91 0.12
CA GLY A 34 -24.36 5.64 0.54
C GLY A 34 -23.74 4.41 -0.15
N SER A 35 -22.70 4.58 -0.96
CA SER A 35 -22.02 3.47 -1.63
C SER A 35 -21.39 2.50 -0.63
N ALA A 36 -21.44 1.19 -0.97
CA ALA A 36 -20.81 0.17 -0.13
C ALA A 36 -19.28 0.37 -0.01
N PRO A 37 -18.63 -0.04 1.11
CA PRO A 37 -17.19 0.12 1.32
C PRO A 37 -16.33 -0.38 0.16
N LEU A 38 -16.71 -1.49 -0.47
CA LEU A 38 -16.01 -2.01 -1.66
C LEU A 38 -16.06 -1.05 -2.84
N ALA A 39 -17.19 -0.39 -3.08
CA ALA A 39 -17.33 0.59 -4.16
C ALA A 39 -16.44 1.81 -3.89
N THR A 40 -16.42 2.30 -2.64
CA THR A 40 -15.52 3.38 -2.19
C THR A 40 -14.06 3.01 -2.39
N CYS A 41 -13.63 1.80 -1.98
CA CYS A 41 -12.26 1.32 -2.19
C CYS A 41 -11.88 1.26 -3.68
N ARG A 42 -12.78 0.79 -4.55
CA ARG A 42 -12.58 0.77 -6.01
C ARG A 42 -12.44 2.17 -6.59
N ALA A 43 -13.29 3.10 -6.18
CA ALA A 43 -13.22 4.50 -6.61
C ALA A 43 -11.92 5.17 -6.15
N ALA A 44 -11.47 4.89 -4.92
CA ALA A 44 -10.19 5.35 -4.42
C ALA A 44 -9.01 4.77 -5.22
N ALA A 45 -9.04 3.48 -5.56
CA ALA A 45 -8.00 2.86 -6.38
C ALA A 45 -7.89 3.52 -7.77
N VAL A 46 -9.02 3.87 -8.40
CA VAL A 46 -9.03 4.64 -9.66
C VAL A 46 -8.42 6.03 -9.45
N ALA A 47 -8.71 6.69 -8.32
CA ALA A 47 -8.18 8.02 -8.03
C ALA A 47 -6.66 8.03 -7.73
N LEU A 48 -6.06 6.87 -7.46
CA LEU A 48 -4.60 6.74 -7.30
C LEU A 48 -3.87 6.78 -8.65
N ASP A 49 -4.51 6.41 -9.75
CA ASP A 49 -3.87 6.47 -11.08
C ASP A 49 -3.75 7.93 -11.53
N GLY A 50 -2.56 8.32 -11.90
CA GLY A 50 -2.23 9.72 -12.23
C GLY A 50 -2.00 10.65 -11.03
N LEU A 51 -2.21 10.18 -9.79
CA LEU A 51 -1.98 10.98 -8.59
C LEU A 51 -0.51 11.41 -8.51
N ALA A 52 -0.25 12.71 -8.43
CA ALA A 52 1.11 13.27 -8.37
C ALA A 52 2.05 12.75 -9.49
N GLY A 53 1.52 12.40 -10.66
CA GLY A 53 2.29 11.85 -11.78
C GLY A 53 2.67 10.37 -11.63
N LEU A 54 2.16 9.69 -10.63
CA LEU A 54 2.34 8.25 -10.43
C LEU A 54 1.40 7.45 -11.33
N ARG A 55 1.77 6.20 -11.62
CA ARG A 55 0.97 5.24 -12.39
C ARG A 55 0.60 4.04 -11.55
N LEU A 56 -0.67 3.65 -11.58
CA LEU A 56 -1.15 2.42 -10.96
C LEU A 56 -0.70 1.22 -11.81
N MET A 57 0.17 0.37 -11.26
CA MET A 57 0.74 -0.79 -11.93
C MET A 57 0.04 -2.10 -11.58
N ALA A 58 -0.41 -2.22 -10.33
CA ALA A 58 -1.14 -3.39 -9.88
C ALA A 58 -2.06 -3.05 -8.71
N LEU A 59 -3.16 -3.78 -8.61
CA LEU A 59 -4.10 -3.74 -7.50
C LEU A 59 -4.32 -5.18 -7.04
N SER A 60 -4.25 -5.42 -5.73
CA SER A 60 -4.55 -6.71 -5.14
C SER A 60 -6.02 -7.07 -5.27
N ARG A 61 -6.38 -8.31 -4.99
CA ARG A 61 -7.77 -8.65 -4.64
C ARG A 61 -8.20 -7.84 -3.43
N TRP A 62 -9.50 -7.74 -3.27
CA TRP A 62 -10.09 -7.17 -2.07
C TRP A 62 -10.26 -8.26 -1.01
N TRP A 63 -10.03 -7.88 0.24
CA TRP A 63 -10.08 -8.76 1.40
C TRP A 63 -10.98 -8.16 2.46
N GLU A 64 -11.81 -8.98 3.09
CA GLU A 64 -12.50 -8.58 4.30
C GLU A 64 -11.72 -9.01 5.54
N SER A 65 -11.60 -8.11 6.54
CA SER A 65 -10.99 -8.41 7.82
C SER A 65 -11.85 -7.92 9.00
N ALA A 66 -11.81 -8.67 10.09
CA ALA A 66 -12.39 -8.20 11.34
C ALA A 66 -11.62 -6.99 11.88
N PRO A 67 -12.27 -6.07 12.63
CA PRO A 67 -11.60 -4.99 13.34
C PRO A 67 -10.52 -5.49 14.32
N ILE A 68 -9.42 -4.75 14.43
CA ILE A 68 -8.36 -5.04 15.40
C ILE A 68 -8.14 -3.78 16.27
N PRO A 69 -8.36 -3.84 17.60
CA PRO A 69 -8.88 -4.99 18.35
C PRO A 69 -10.33 -5.37 17.96
N PRO A 70 -10.75 -6.61 18.23
CA PRO A 70 -12.13 -7.03 17.95
C PRO A 70 -13.13 -6.12 18.67
N LEU A 71 -14.13 -5.66 17.92
CA LEU A 71 -15.23 -4.84 18.46
C LEU A 71 -16.56 -5.50 18.06
N PRO A 72 -17.34 -6.04 19.03
CA PRO A 72 -18.62 -6.68 18.73
C PRO A 72 -19.57 -5.75 17.98
N GLY A 73 -20.16 -6.24 16.89
CA GLY A 73 -21.11 -5.47 16.07
C GLY A 73 -20.47 -4.45 15.12
N ALA A 74 -19.15 -4.24 15.18
CA ALA A 74 -18.48 -3.35 14.23
C ALA A 74 -18.43 -3.99 12.84
N PRO A 75 -18.64 -3.20 11.76
CA PRO A 75 -18.56 -3.70 10.39
C PRO A 75 -17.12 -4.11 10.06
N TRP A 76 -16.99 -5.19 9.27
CA TRP A 76 -15.71 -5.63 8.76
C TRP A 76 -15.12 -4.62 7.78
N PHE A 77 -13.80 -4.56 7.73
CA PHE A 77 -13.08 -3.73 6.79
C PHE A 77 -12.93 -4.42 5.44
N VAL A 78 -13.12 -3.69 4.37
CA VAL A 78 -12.61 -4.05 3.05
C VAL A 78 -11.21 -3.48 2.92
N ASN A 79 -10.23 -4.31 2.53
CA ASN A 79 -8.83 -3.92 2.42
C ASN A 79 -8.25 -4.37 1.08
N GLY A 80 -7.28 -3.60 0.59
CA GLY A 80 -6.48 -3.93 -0.57
C GLY A 80 -5.16 -3.17 -0.56
N VAL A 81 -4.26 -3.52 -1.47
CA VAL A 81 -3.00 -2.81 -1.68
C VAL A 81 -2.85 -2.47 -3.15
N ALA A 82 -2.53 -1.23 -3.42
CA ALA A 82 -2.12 -0.74 -4.73
C ALA A 82 -0.61 -0.62 -4.81
N ARG A 83 -0.04 -1.03 -5.95
CA ARG A 83 1.34 -0.76 -6.34
C ARG A 83 1.36 0.34 -7.37
N LEU A 84 2.05 1.43 -7.05
CA LEU A 84 2.29 2.54 -7.96
C LEU A 84 3.76 2.58 -8.37
N GLU A 85 4.04 3.22 -9.50
CA GLU A 85 5.38 3.52 -9.97
C GLU A 85 5.47 4.99 -10.39
N GLY A 86 6.64 5.58 -10.18
CA GLY A 86 6.94 6.98 -10.48
C GLY A 86 7.85 7.59 -9.43
N GLN A 87 7.93 8.91 -9.42
CA GLN A 87 8.72 9.67 -8.44
C GLN A 87 7.79 10.62 -7.69
N ALA A 88 7.85 10.59 -6.37
CA ALA A 88 7.10 11.50 -5.51
C ALA A 88 7.88 11.72 -4.21
N GLU A 89 7.75 12.91 -3.64
CA GLU A 89 8.22 13.17 -2.29
C GLU A 89 7.20 12.61 -1.28
N PRO A 90 7.64 11.91 -0.21
CA PRO A 90 6.75 11.23 0.73
C PRO A 90 5.69 12.14 1.34
N GLU A 91 6.04 13.36 1.75
CA GLU A 91 5.10 14.31 2.34
C GLU A 91 4.07 14.80 1.33
N ALA A 92 4.50 15.09 0.11
CA ALA A 92 3.59 15.52 -0.95
C ALA A 92 2.61 14.40 -1.33
N LEU A 93 3.11 13.17 -1.40
CA LEU A 93 2.26 12.01 -1.67
C LEU A 93 1.26 11.77 -0.53
N LEU A 94 1.70 11.80 0.74
CA LEU A 94 0.81 11.65 1.88
C LEU A 94 -0.27 12.73 1.90
N ALA A 95 0.07 13.98 1.62
CA ALA A 95 -0.89 15.08 1.50
C ALA A 95 -1.90 14.84 0.36
N ALA A 96 -1.44 14.31 -0.79
CA ALA A 96 -2.31 13.97 -1.90
C ALA A 96 -3.27 12.80 -1.56
N LEU A 97 -2.80 11.78 -0.81
CA LEU A 97 -3.65 10.70 -0.29
C LEU A 97 -4.73 11.24 0.66
N HIS A 98 -4.36 12.12 1.59
CA HIS A 98 -5.33 12.80 2.47
C HIS A 98 -6.35 13.64 1.66
N GLY A 99 -5.93 14.23 0.54
CA GLY A 99 -6.84 14.94 -0.38
C GLY A 99 -7.87 14.00 -1.03
N ILE A 100 -7.49 12.76 -1.35
CA ILE A 100 -8.45 11.74 -1.80
C ILE A 100 -9.41 11.39 -0.67
N GLU A 101 -8.91 11.07 0.52
CA GLU A 101 -9.73 10.71 1.67
C GLU A 101 -10.76 11.79 2.03
N ALA A 102 -10.36 13.05 1.97
CA ALA A 102 -11.25 14.20 2.24
C ALA A 102 -12.44 14.25 1.28
N ARG A 103 -12.29 13.80 0.02
CA ARG A 103 -13.39 13.71 -0.95
C ARG A 103 -14.42 12.61 -0.61
N PHE A 104 -14.04 11.67 0.27
CA PHE A 104 -14.90 10.58 0.77
C PHE A 104 -15.37 10.84 2.21
N ASP A 105 -15.40 12.09 2.66
CA ASP A 105 -15.86 12.54 3.99
C ASP A 105 -15.21 11.80 5.15
N ARG A 106 -13.89 11.55 5.05
CA ARG A 106 -13.17 10.90 6.12
C ARG A 106 -13.18 11.75 7.39
N ALA A 107 -13.90 11.30 8.42
CA ALA A 107 -13.81 11.81 9.77
C ALA A 107 -12.91 10.91 10.63
N ARG A 108 -12.09 11.50 11.50
CA ARG A 108 -11.26 10.77 12.50
C ARG A 108 -11.62 11.23 13.92
N PRO A 109 -12.76 10.83 14.48
CA PRO A 109 -13.13 11.25 15.82
C PRO A 109 -12.21 10.67 16.91
N TYR A 110 -11.61 9.50 16.67
CA TYR A 110 -10.65 8.85 17.57
C TYR A 110 -9.76 7.84 16.79
N PRO A 111 -8.62 7.39 17.38
CA PRO A 111 -7.76 6.38 16.74
C PRO A 111 -8.52 5.07 16.44
N ASN A 112 -8.30 4.48 15.27
CA ASN A 112 -8.97 3.28 14.74
C ASN A 112 -10.50 3.38 14.63
N ALA A 113 -11.08 4.58 14.58
CA ALA A 113 -12.51 4.79 14.31
C ALA A 113 -12.92 4.11 12.99
N PRO A 114 -14.16 3.59 12.90
CA PRO A 114 -14.74 3.22 11.60
C PRO A 114 -14.65 4.39 10.61
N ARG A 115 -14.41 4.08 9.33
CA ARG A 115 -14.12 5.12 8.34
C ARG A 115 -14.63 4.78 6.96
N THR A 116 -14.99 5.83 6.23
CA THR A 116 -15.44 5.72 4.83
C THR A 116 -14.32 5.34 3.90
N LEU A 117 -13.09 5.85 4.14
CA LEU A 117 -11.88 5.54 3.39
C LEU A 117 -10.64 5.76 4.27
N ASP A 118 -9.64 4.91 4.10
CA ASP A 118 -8.30 5.00 4.70
C ASP A 118 -7.25 4.70 3.63
N LEU A 119 -6.30 5.62 3.42
CA LEU A 119 -5.19 5.46 2.49
C LEU A 119 -3.87 5.57 3.26
N ASP A 120 -3.22 4.44 3.45
CA ASP A 120 -1.93 4.37 4.16
C ASP A 120 -0.77 4.30 3.15
N LEU A 121 0.19 5.23 3.23
CA LEU A 121 1.48 5.09 2.53
C LEU A 121 2.31 4.03 3.25
N LEU A 122 2.38 2.81 2.67
CA LEU A 122 3.02 1.65 3.30
C LEU A 122 4.53 1.65 3.12
N ALA A 123 5.01 1.85 1.91
CA ALA A 123 6.43 1.85 1.57
C ALA A 123 6.70 2.60 0.25
N MET A 124 7.92 3.10 0.11
CA MET A 124 8.46 3.67 -1.13
C MET A 124 9.83 3.03 -1.36
N GLY A 125 9.87 1.95 -2.14
CA GLY A 125 11.06 1.14 -2.31
C GLY A 125 11.65 0.69 -0.99
N ASP A 126 12.97 0.89 -0.84
CA ASP A 126 13.73 0.61 0.38
C ASP A 126 13.88 1.84 1.29
N LEU A 127 13.13 2.93 1.03
CA LEU A 127 13.25 4.16 1.78
C LEU A 127 12.92 3.94 3.26
N ARG A 128 13.86 4.36 4.13
CA ARG A 128 13.68 4.43 5.57
C ARG A 128 13.61 5.88 5.97
N ARG A 129 12.55 6.25 6.66
CA ARG A 129 12.33 7.62 7.08
C ARG A 129 11.62 7.69 8.42
N GLU A 130 12.04 8.63 9.23
CA GLU A 130 11.43 9.01 10.51
C GLU A 130 10.97 10.46 10.45
N GLY A 131 10.09 10.87 11.35
CA GLY A 131 9.59 12.23 11.42
C GLY A 131 8.14 12.37 11.00
N ALA A 132 7.82 13.37 10.17
CA ALA A 132 6.45 13.67 9.74
C ALA A 132 5.82 12.51 8.93
N VAL A 133 6.62 11.83 8.12
CA VAL A 133 6.24 10.61 7.41
C VAL A 133 7.18 9.50 7.85
N ILE A 134 6.64 8.43 8.40
CA ILE A 134 7.42 7.27 8.83
C ILE A 134 7.30 6.18 7.76
N LEU A 135 8.44 5.76 7.21
CA LEU A 135 8.51 4.71 6.20
C LEU A 135 9.60 3.66 6.55
N PRO A 136 9.30 2.38 6.34
CA PRO A 136 7.98 1.81 6.04
C PRO A 136 6.96 2.11 7.14
N HIS A 137 5.67 2.04 6.79
CA HIS A 137 4.58 2.30 7.75
C HIS A 137 4.75 1.44 9.01
N PRO A 138 4.77 2.05 10.21
CA PRO A 138 5.28 1.41 11.43
C PRO A 138 4.51 0.17 11.90
N ARG A 139 3.25 0.01 11.47
CA ARG A 139 2.39 -1.11 11.87
C ARG A 139 2.09 -2.10 10.74
N MET A 140 2.66 -1.91 9.52
CA MET A 140 2.32 -2.78 8.39
C MET A 140 2.72 -4.24 8.62
N HIS A 141 3.85 -4.46 9.30
CA HIS A 141 4.45 -5.78 9.50
C HIS A 141 3.69 -6.67 10.50
N VAL A 142 2.73 -6.13 11.26
CA VAL A 142 1.90 -6.86 12.23
C VAL A 142 0.44 -7.02 11.79
N ARG A 143 0.15 -6.78 10.50
CA ARG A 143 -1.22 -6.75 9.96
C ARG A 143 -1.38 -7.71 8.79
N HIS A 144 -2.12 -8.81 8.95
CA HIS A 144 -2.46 -9.73 7.87
C HIS A 144 -3.13 -9.04 6.70
N PHE A 145 -4.10 -8.17 6.99
CA PHE A 145 -4.87 -7.43 6.00
C PHE A 145 -4.04 -6.40 5.19
N VAL A 146 -2.76 -6.19 5.57
CA VAL A 146 -1.78 -5.43 4.80
C VAL A 146 -0.84 -6.38 4.07
N LEU A 147 -0.18 -7.32 4.78
CA LEU A 147 0.86 -8.16 4.19
C LEU A 147 0.31 -9.13 3.14
N ARG A 148 -0.90 -9.67 3.36
CA ARG A 148 -1.51 -10.61 2.42
C ARG A 148 -1.75 -9.99 1.04
N PRO A 149 -2.51 -8.87 0.91
CA PRO A 149 -2.69 -8.21 -0.37
C PRO A 149 -1.40 -7.57 -0.92
N LEU A 150 -0.46 -7.15 -0.07
CA LEU A 150 0.83 -6.63 -0.50
C LEU A 150 1.60 -7.67 -1.32
N LEU A 151 1.65 -8.91 -0.86
CA LEU A 151 2.36 -9.99 -1.56
C LEU A 151 1.73 -10.37 -2.90
N GLU A 152 0.48 -10.01 -3.15
CA GLU A 152 -0.15 -10.19 -4.47
C GLU A 152 0.36 -9.18 -5.50
N VAL A 153 0.67 -7.95 -5.10
CA VAL A 153 1.11 -6.87 -6.00
C VAL A 153 2.62 -6.68 -6.02
N ALA A 154 3.30 -7.20 -5.01
CA ALA A 154 4.75 -7.13 -4.86
C ALA A 154 5.30 -8.47 -4.29
N PRO A 155 5.19 -9.58 -5.04
CA PRO A 155 5.73 -10.86 -4.61
C PRO A 155 7.24 -10.74 -4.43
N GLY A 156 7.75 -11.23 -3.30
CA GLY A 156 9.17 -11.12 -2.95
C GLY A 156 9.60 -9.76 -2.38
N TRP A 157 8.66 -8.83 -2.13
CA TRP A 157 8.99 -7.59 -1.45
C TRP A 157 9.59 -7.85 -0.07
N ARG A 158 10.63 -7.11 0.26
CA ARG A 158 11.35 -7.20 1.52
C ARG A 158 11.20 -5.90 2.30
N HIS A 159 10.78 -6.05 3.55
CA HIS A 159 10.78 -4.91 4.47
C HIS A 159 12.22 -4.47 4.74
N PRO A 160 12.59 -3.18 4.53
CA PRO A 160 13.98 -2.70 4.59
C PRO A 160 14.70 -2.96 5.92
N VAL A 161 13.94 -3.21 7.00
CA VAL A 161 14.51 -3.49 8.34
C VAL A 161 14.26 -4.93 8.77
N LEU A 162 13.05 -5.46 8.50
CA LEU A 162 12.59 -6.74 9.07
C LEU A 162 12.75 -7.93 8.11
N GLY A 163 13.12 -7.70 6.85
CA GLY A 163 13.39 -8.73 5.88
C GLY A 163 12.17 -9.20 5.09
N ASP A 164 12.10 -10.48 4.80
CA ASP A 164 11.12 -11.06 3.87
C ASP A 164 9.67 -10.91 4.34
N ALA A 165 8.79 -10.30 3.51
CA ALA A 165 7.40 -10.04 3.87
C ALA A 165 6.56 -11.33 3.97
N ALA A 166 6.89 -12.37 3.21
CA ALA A 166 6.19 -13.66 3.32
C ALA A 166 6.54 -14.35 4.64
N ALA A 167 7.80 -14.25 5.09
CA ALA A 167 8.21 -14.75 6.39
C ALA A 167 7.54 -13.96 7.53
N LEU A 168 7.43 -12.63 7.40
CA LEU A 168 6.69 -11.81 8.36
C LEU A 168 5.22 -12.21 8.43
N LEU A 169 4.56 -12.41 7.29
CA LEU A 169 3.17 -12.86 7.24
C LEU A 169 2.99 -14.23 7.91
N ALA A 170 3.89 -15.17 7.63
CA ALA A 170 3.83 -16.53 8.20
C ALA A 170 4.04 -16.56 9.73
N ALA A 171 4.73 -15.57 10.29
CA ALA A 171 4.98 -15.44 11.72
C ALA A 171 3.84 -14.78 12.50
N LEU A 172 2.86 -14.16 11.81
CA LEU A 172 1.75 -13.50 12.47
C LEU A 172 0.75 -14.53 13.05
N PRO A 173 0.14 -14.24 14.21
CA PRO A 173 -0.98 -15.03 14.71
C PRO A 173 -2.14 -14.92 13.71
N GLU A 174 -2.94 -15.98 13.61
CA GLU A 174 -4.09 -16.02 12.71
C GLU A 174 -5.04 -14.82 12.95
N GLN A 175 -5.45 -14.17 11.88
CA GLN A 175 -6.42 -13.08 11.90
C GLN A 175 -7.57 -13.42 10.97
N ALA A 176 -8.79 -13.07 11.36
CA ALA A 176 -9.97 -13.30 10.52
C ALA A 176 -9.88 -12.45 9.25
N LEU A 177 -9.57 -13.11 8.13
CA LEU A 177 -9.34 -12.52 6.81
C LEU A 177 -9.91 -13.44 5.75
N ARG A 178 -10.73 -12.93 4.82
CA ARG A 178 -11.29 -13.69 3.70
C ARG A 178 -11.29 -12.87 2.41
N PRO A 179 -11.08 -13.50 1.24
CA PRO A 179 -11.19 -12.80 -0.04
C PRO A 179 -12.66 -12.43 -0.34
N LEU A 180 -12.83 -11.33 -1.10
CA LEU A 180 -14.09 -10.88 -1.70
C LEU A 180 -14.19 -11.31 -3.15
#